data_c8a03ef77a2bc57c396c7944b7de5afb
#
_entry.id   c8a03ef77a2bc57c396c7944b7de5afb
#
_cell.length_a   1.000
_cell.length_b   1.000
_cell.length_c   1.000
_cell.angle_alpha   90.00
_cell.angle_beta   90.00
_cell.angle_gamma   90.00
#
_symmetry.space_group_name_H-M   'P 1'
#
loop_
_entity.id
_entity.type
_entity.pdbx_description
1 polymer ?
#
loop_
_entity_poly.entity_id
_entity_poly.type
_entity_poly.pdbx_seq_one_letter_code
_entity_poly.pdbx_strand_id
1 'polypeptide(L)'
;TDLEITYDNEGKDGGQILGTKLSIDSFEDRSFSVSEPVYSWHDLFGVCNQYRKDNRIPSDEQVFLLTDKKNEENWFGAMDERTMNNFFVDCSDWHLYFKGFDIRFPITYCISGWLLRKVIFASGDEMRDAVHIKSIGCLMDLCQEKKEIALKMRTADICDQCLSYSEKNDSNRVYMNQLIQIMDGVRSNLMFRDRSKYLRTNSGLEFRGMMHKMYLTDLGDLQVNLNPTERALYLVFINHPEGISRPDLIDFRSELIHYYAFFSNSCD
;
A
#
# COMPACT_ATOMS: atom_id res chain seq x y z
N THR A 1 -4.01 14.58 10.25
CA THR A 1 -2.92 14.17 9.35
C THR A 1 -3.51 14.03 7.97
N ASP A 2 -3.17 14.99 7.09
CA ASP A 2 -3.68 15.01 5.72
C ASP A 2 -3.03 13.87 4.93
N LEU A 3 -3.85 13.05 4.30
CA LEU A 3 -3.41 12.00 3.39
C LEU A 3 -3.49 12.59 1.98
N GLU A 4 -2.37 13.04 1.46
CA GLU A 4 -2.26 13.52 0.09
C GLU A 4 -1.72 12.38 -0.77
N ILE A 5 -2.58 11.85 -1.64
CA ILE A 5 -2.14 10.90 -2.68
C ILE A 5 -1.91 11.75 -3.94
N THR A 6 -0.67 12.16 -4.14
CA THR A 6 -0.25 12.82 -5.38
C THR A 6 0.29 11.78 -6.35
N TYR A 7 -0.32 11.68 -7.53
CA TYR A 7 0.25 10.98 -8.67
C TYR A 7 0.72 12.02 -9.69
N ASP A 8 2.01 12.05 -9.95
CA ASP A 8 2.59 12.73 -11.11
C ASP A 8 2.30 11.89 -12.35
N ASN A 9 1.50 12.40 -13.25
CA ASN A 9 1.18 11.78 -14.53
C ASN A 9 1.81 12.60 -15.66
N GLU A 10 3.09 12.34 -15.97
CA GLU A 10 3.66 12.72 -17.25
C GLU A 10 3.35 11.64 -18.30
N GLY A 11 2.12 11.58 -18.75
CA GLY A 11 1.67 10.72 -19.83
C GLY A 11 0.56 11.41 -20.63
N LYS A 12 0.85 11.73 -21.87
CA LYS A 12 -0.09 12.32 -22.83
C LYS A 12 -1.27 11.36 -23.05
N ASP A 13 -2.40 11.72 -22.50
CA ASP A 13 -3.76 11.69 -23.04
C ASP A 13 -4.77 11.77 -21.89
N GLY A 14 -5.43 12.83 -21.85
CA GLY A 14 -6.63 13.41 -21.31
C GLY A 14 -7.53 12.62 -20.32
N GLY A 15 -7.05 12.20 -19.19
CA GLY A 15 -7.89 11.79 -18.08
C GLY A 15 -7.32 12.36 -16.77
N GLN A 16 -7.82 13.52 -16.35
CA GLN A 16 -7.50 14.08 -15.03
C GLN A 16 -8.22 13.26 -13.96
N ILE A 17 -7.47 12.50 -13.16
CA ILE A 17 -7.93 12.11 -11.83
C ILE A 17 -7.74 13.36 -10.97
N LEU A 18 -8.82 14.11 -10.75
CA LEU A 18 -8.84 15.19 -9.77
C LEU A 18 -8.67 14.57 -8.38
N GLY A 19 -7.50 14.78 -7.79
CA GLY A 19 -7.26 14.47 -6.40
C GLY A 19 -8.19 15.30 -5.53
N THR A 20 -9.24 14.68 -4.99
CA THR A 20 -10.12 15.34 -4.03
C THR A 20 -9.37 15.41 -2.70
N LYS A 21 -9.13 16.61 -2.20
CA LYS A 21 -8.52 16.86 -0.90
C LYS A 21 -9.45 16.30 0.18
N LEU A 22 -9.02 15.24 0.86
CA LEU A 22 -9.70 14.71 2.05
C LEU A 22 -9.36 15.61 3.23
N SER A 23 -10.30 16.43 3.67
CA SER A 23 -10.20 17.13 4.95
C SER A 23 -10.68 16.20 6.08
N ILE A 24 -9.79 15.87 6.99
CA ILE A 24 -10.14 15.17 8.22
C ILE A 24 -10.35 16.24 9.29
N ASP A 25 -11.59 16.50 9.68
CA ASP A 25 -11.86 17.30 10.84
C ASP A 25 -11.46 16.53 12.11
N SER A 26 -10.51 17.11 12.87
CA SER A 26 -10.01 16.55 14.11
C SER A 26 -11.08 16.60 15.20
N PHE A 27 -11.46 15.45 15.73
CA PHE A 27 -12.32 15.36 16.91
C PHE A 27 -11.50 15.42 18.20
N GLU A 28 -11.91 16.31 19.10
CA GLU A 28 -11.34 16.42 20.44
C GLU A 28 -11.68 15.19 21.31
N ASP A 29 -10.64 14.71 21.97
CA ASP A 29 -10.66 13.61 22.92
C ASP A 29 -11.54 13.96 24.16
N ARG A 30 -12.66 13.27 24.36
CA ARG A 30 -13.41 13.28 25.63
C ARG A 30 -13.63 11.86 26.12
N SER A 31 -12.81 11.47 27.07
CA SER A 31 -12.98 10.25 27.86
C SER A 31 -14.26 10.31 28.72
N PHE A 32 -15.31 9.64 28.31
CA PHE A 32 -16.37 9.13 29.15
C PHE A 32 -16.83 7.77 28.61
N SER A 33 -16.94 6.78 29.48
CA SER A 33 -17.47 5.45 29.22
C SER A 33 -18.98 5.47 28.99
N VAL A 34 -19.40 6.05 27.89
CA VAL A 34 -20.72 5.86 27.31
C VAL A 34 -20.52 4.90 26.17
N SER A 35 -21.35 3.86 26.05
CA SER A 35 -21.36 3.00 24.85
C SER A 35 -21.37 3.88 23.62
N GLU A 36 -20.31 3.80 22.81
CA GLU A 36 -20.20 4.63 21.61
C GLU A 36 -21.46 4.46 20.75
N PRO A 37 -22.05 5.56 20.26
CA PRO A 37 -23.25 5.46 19.45
C PRO A 37 -22.96 4.66 18.18
N VAL A 38 -23.86 3.72 17.87
CA VAL A 38 -23.85 2.94 16.66
C VAL A 38 -24.65 3.68 15.59
N TYR A 39 -24.06 3.90 14.44
CA TYR A 39 -24.68 4.62 13.32
C TYR A 39 -25.25 3.64 12.30
N SER A 40 -26.45 3.94 11.77
CA SER A 40 -27.00 3.18 10.67
C SER A 40 -26.24 3.49 9.37
N TRP A 41 -26.25 2.58 8.43
CA TRP A 41 -25.70 2.86 7.09
C TRP A 41 -26.42 4.04 6.43
N HIS A 42 -27.73 4.19 6.71
CA HIS A 42 -28.50 5.34 6.22
C HIS A 42 -27.90 6.67 6.72
N ASP A 43 -27.51 6.75 8.00
CA ASP A 43 -26.90 7.95 8.55
C ASP A 43 -25.55 8.22 7.93
N LEU A 44 -24.70 7.20 7.78
CA LEU A 44 -23.37 7.33 7.18
C LEU A 44 -23.45 7.78 5.71
N PHE A 45 -24.35 7.20 4.91
CA PHE A 45 -24.57 7.69 3.54
C PHE A 45 -25.27 9.05 3.50
N GLY A 46 -26.05 9.37 4.53
CA GLY A 46 -26.61 10.71 4.74
C GLY A 46 -25.53 11.78 4.84
N VAL A 47 -24.44 11.50 5.55
CA VAL A 47 -23.26 12.39 5.63
C VAL A 47 -22.64 12.60 4.24
N CYS A 48 -22.46 11.52 3.46
CA CYS A 48 -21.95 11.64 2.08
C CYS A 48 -22.87 12.50 1.21
N ASN A 49 -24.18 12.32 1.31
CA ASN A 49 -25.16 13.09 0.55
C ASN A 49 -25.16 14.56 0.96
N GLN A 50 -25.03 14.85 2.25
CA GLN A 50 -24.91 16.22 2.74
C GLN A 50 -23.62 16.87 2.22
N TYR A 51 -22.49 16.18 2.30
CA TYR A 51 -21.22 16.65 1.77
C TYR A 51 -21.29 16.97 0.27
N ARG A 52 -21.94 16.10 -0.54
CA ARG A 52 -22.17 16.32 -1.95
C ARG A 52 -22.93 17.61 -2.20
N LYS A 53 -24.01 17.81 -1.45
CA LYS A 53 -24.89 18.99 -1.58
C LYS A 53 -24.13 20.27 -1.25
N ASP A 54 -23.41 20.28 -0.13
CA ASP A 54 -22.70 21.45 0.37
C ASP A 54 -21.54 21.85 -0.54
N ASN A 55 -20.85 20.87 -1.14
CA ASN A 55 -19.70 21.08 -2.01
C ASN A 55 -20.04 21.01 -3.51
N ARG A 56 -21.31 20.82 -3.86
CA ARG A 56 -21.79 20.71 -5.26
C ARG A 56 -21.08 19.62 -6.05
N ILE A 57 -20.81 18.47 -5.39
CA ILE A 57 -20.15 17.32 -6.03
C ILE A 57 -21.13 16.69 -7.04
N PRO A 58 -20.72 16.49 -8.29
CA PRO A 58 -21.52 15.79 -9.31
C PRO A 58 -21.97 14.40 -8.86
N SER A 59 -23.11 13.95 -9.38
CA SER A 59 -23.70 12.66 -8.97
C SER A 59 -22.89 11.45 -9.42
N ASP A 60 -22.03 11.59 -10.42
CA ASP A 60 -21.16 10.56 -10.99
C ASP A 60 -19.78 10.47 -10.31
N GLU A 61 -19.40 11.48 -9.53
CA GLU A 61 -18.19 11.44 -8.73
C GLU A 61 -18.38 10.59 -7.47
N GLN A 62 -17.30 9.98 -6.99
CA GLN A 62 -17.30 9.14 -5.80
C GLN A 62 -17.01 9.97 -4.54
N VAL A 63 -17.74 9.70 -3.45
CA VAL A 63 -17.50 10.27 -2.12
C VAL A 63 -17.23 9.14 -1.15
N PHE A 64 -16.07 9.21 -0.48
CA PHE A 64 -15.68 8.29 0.58
C PHE A 64 -15.72 8.99 1.94
N LEU A 65 -16.53 8.48 2.85
CA LEU A 65 -16.53 8.84 4.25
C LEU A 65 -15.54 7.94 4.99
N LEU A 66 -14.42 8.49 5.45
CA LEU A 66 -13.51 7.83 6.37
C LEU A 66 -13.97 8.15 7.80
N THR A 67 -14.33 7.15 8.58
CA THR A 67 -14.95 7.35 9.90
C THR A 67 -14.42 6.37 10.93
N ASP A 68 -14.32 6.82 12.17
CA ASP A 68 -14.07 5.98 13.35
C ASP A 68 -15.37 5.52 14.03
N LYS A 69 -16.51 5.94 13.50
CA LYS A 69 -17.82 5.63 14.05
C LYS A 69 -18.23 4.19 13.77
N LYS A 70 -18.73 3.52 14.82
CA LYS A 70 -19.24 2.15 14.69
C LYS A 70 -20.53 2.13 13.87
N ASN A 71 -20.59 1.21 12.92
CA ASN A 71 -21.80 1.01 12.11
C ASN A 71 -22.60 -0.21 12.58
N GLU A 72 -23.91 -0.20 12.31
CA GLU A 72 -24.89 -1.18 12.79
C GLU A 72 -24.55 -2.63 12.43
N GLU A 73 -23.96 -2.85 11.26
CA GLU A 73 -23.58 -4.18 10.79
C GLU A 73 -22.14 -4.55 11.18
N ASN A 74 -21.42 -3.65 11.84
CA ASN A 74 -20.02 -3.83 12.23
C ASN A 74 -19.10 -4.25 11.07
N TRP A 75 -19.30 -3.68 9.88
CA TRP A 75 -18.49 -3.94 8.69
C TRP A 75 -17.33 -2.95 8.56
N PHE A 76 -16.30 -3.34 7.81
CA PHE A 76 -15.15 -2.46 7.51
C PHE A 76 -15.47 -1.35 6.52
N GLY A 77 -16.59 -1.41 5.84
CA GLY A 77 -17.03 -0.42 4.89
C GLY A 77 -18.18 -0.95 4.04
N ALA A 78 -18.90 -0.04 3.42
CA ALA A 78 -19.98 -0.36 2.49
C ALA A 78 -20.10 0.70 1.39
N MET A 79 -20.81 0.35 0.36
CA MET A 79 -21.21 1.21 -0.75
C MET A 79 -22.73 1.38 -0.72
N ASP A 80 -23.20 2.60 -0.98
CA ASP A 80 -24.63 2.83 -1.24
C ASP A 80 -25.01 2.19 -2.57
N GLU A 81 -25.68 1.05 -2.50
CA GLU A 81 -26.05 0.23 -3.68
C GLU A 81 -26.98 0.96 -4.67
N ARG A 82 -27.67 2.01 -4.21
CA ARG A 82 -28.60 2.77 -5.06
C ARG A 82 -27.86 3.69 -6.03
N THR A 83 -26.82 4.35 -5.53
CA THR A 83 -26.07 5.32 -6.32
C THR A 83 -24.73 4.77 -6.79
N MET A 84 -24.16 3.81 -6.05
CA MET A 84 -22.82 3.28 -6.23
C MET A 84 -21.71 4.35 -6.24
N ASN A 85 -21.98 5.53 -5.64
CA ASN A 85 -21.09 6.67 -5.66
C ASN A 85 -20.82 7.25 -4.27
N ASN A 86 -21.48 6.71 -3.22
CA ASN A 86 -21.19 6.99 -1.83
C ASN A 86 -20.66 5.75 -1.14
N PHE A 87 -19.61 5.93 -0.35
CA PHE A 87 -18.94 4.85 0.36
C PHE A 87 -18.61 5.30 1.78
N PHE A 88 -18.54 4.37 2.71
CA PHE A 88 -17.83 4.62 3.96
C PHE A 88 -16.79 3.52 4.20
N VAL A 89 -15.73 3.88 4.93
CA VAL A 89 -14.69 2.96 5.41
C VAL A 89 -14.50 3.21 6.91
N ASP A 90 -14.62 2.14 7.69
CA ASP A 90 -14.31 2.15 9.12
C ASP A 90 -12.78 2.21 9.28
N CYS A 91 -12.29 3.30 9.88
CA CYS A 91 -10.88 3.54 10.11
C CYS A 91 -10.42 3.16 11.53
N SER A 92 -11.35 2.64 12.34
CA SER A 92 -11.07 2.22 13.71
C SER A 92 -10.48 0.83 13.80
N ASP A 93 -9.82 0.53 14.91
CA ASP A 93 -9.42 -0.82 15.33
C ASP A 93 -8.53 -1.64 14.39
N TRP A 94 -7.99 -1.05 13.33
CA TRP A 94 -7.10 -1.77 12.40
C TRP A 94 -5.86 -2.35 13.07
N HIS A 95 -5.42 -1.78 14.18
CA HIS A 95 -4.31 -2.30 15.00
C HIS A 95 -4.58 -3.70 15.59
N LEU A 96 -5.85 -4.10 15.70
CA LEU A 96 -6.23 -5.43 16.16
C LEU A 96 -5.90 -6.51 15.11
N TYR A 97 -5.94 -6.15 13.84
CA TYR A 97 -5.73 -7.06 12.71
C TYR A 97 -4.32 -6.98 12.13
N PHE A 98 -3.70 -5.79 12.20
CA PHE A 98 -2.41 -5.50 11.59
C PHE A 98 -1.47 -4.84 12.60
N LYS A 99 -0.88 -5.65 13.51
CA LYS A 99 0.08 -5.15 14.50
C LYS A 99 1.36 -4.65 13.82
N GLY A 100 1.75 -3.41 14.13
CA GLY A 100 2.98 -2.81 13.63
C GLY A 100 2.95 -2.40 12.15
N PHE A 101 1.79 -2.42 11.51
CA PHE A 101 1.60 -1.91 10.15
C PHE A 101 0.99 -0.51 10.17
N ASP A 102 1.25 0.23 9.12
CA ASP A 102 0.60 1.52 8.88
C ASP A 102 -0.86 1.29 8.48
N ILE A 103 -1.79 1.86 9.26
CA ILE A 103 -3.24 1.71 9.05
C ILE A 103 -3.71 2.28 7.69
N ARG A 104 -2.92 3.14 7.07
CA ARG A 104 -3.23 3.67 5.73
C ARG A 104 -3.31 2.56 4.69
N PHE A 105 -2.53 1.49 4.80
CA PHE A 105 -2.57 0.39 3.84
C PHE A 105 -3.91 -0.35 3.82
N PRO A 106 -4.45 -0.84 4.95
CA PRO A 106 -5.77 -1.49 4.93
C PRO A 106 -6.89 -0.53 4.53
N ILE A 107 -6.84 0.74 4.91
CA ILE A 107 -7.82 1.75 4.48
C ILE A 107 -7.75 1.96 2.97
N THR A 108 -6.55 2.14 2.41
CA THR A 108 -6.36 2.27 0.96
C THR A 108 -6.85 1.03 0.22
N TYR A 109 -6.62 -0.17 0.77
CA TYR A 109 -7.14 -1.40 0.20
C TYR A 109 -8.67 -1.40 0.13
N CYS A 110 -9.36 -1.00 1.21
CA CYS A 110 -10.81 -0.90 1.22
C CYS A 110 -11.33 0.08 0.16
N ILE A 111 -10.73 1.28 0.09
CA ILE A 111 -11.09 2.30 -0.91
C ILE A 111 -10.90 1.75 -2.33
N SER A 112 -9.71 1.22 -2.62
CA SER A 112 -9.39 0.66 -3.95
C SER A 112 -10.29 -0.52 -4.29
N GLY A 113 -10.60 -1.36 -3.32
CA GLY A 113 -11.51 -2.49 -3.49
C GLY A 113 -12.93 -2.05 -3.88
N TRP A 114 -13.47 -1.00 -3.25
CA TRP A 114 -14.77 -0.46 -3.62
C TRP A 114 -14.75 0.22 -4.98
N LEU A 115 -13.70 0.98 -5.30
CA LEU A 115 -13.54 1.58 -6.62
C LEU A 115 -13.45 0.52 -7.71
N LEU A 116 -12.72 -0.57 -7.47
CA LEU A 116 -12.59 -1.66 -8.43
C LEU A 116 -13.94 -2.34 -8.68
N ARG A 117 -14.74 -2.57 -7.62
CA ARG A 117 -16.11 -3.07 -7.76
C ARG A 117 -16.98 -2.14 -8.59
N LYS A 118 -16.88 -0.84 -8.38
CA LYS A 118 -17.59 0.18 -9.17
C LYS A 118 -17.18 0.16 -10.64
N VAL A 119 -15.93 -0.14 -10.95
CA VAL A 119 -15.43 -0.25 -12.33
C VAL A 119 -15.91 -1.54 -13.00
N ILE A 120 -15.97 -2.64 -12.24
CA ILE A 120 -16.33 -3.97 -12.76
C ILE A 120 -17.85 -4.10 -12.97
N PHE A 121 -18.66 -3.59 -12.04
CA PHE A 121 -20.10 -3.82 -12.01
C PHE A 121 -20.89 -2.56 -12.35
N ALA A 122 -21.93 -2.74 -13.16
CA ALA A 122 -22.82 -1.64 -13.58
C ALA A 122 -23.86 -1.29 -12.52
N SER A 123 -24.22 -2.22 -11.63
CA SER A 123 -25.24 -2.05 -10.59
C SER A 123 -24.88 -2.77 -9.29
N GLY A 124 -25.51 -2.34 -8.18
CA GLY A 124 -25.38 -3.02 -6.90
C GLY A 124 -25.93 -4.45 -6.91
N ASP A 125 -26.95 -4.71 -7.70
CA ASP A 125 -27.52 -6.06 -7.86
C ASP A 125 -26.51 -7.00 -8.53
N GLU A 126 -25.91 -6.56 -9.64
CA GLU A 126 -24.88 -7.34 -10.34
C GLU A 126 -23.67 -7.62 -9.42
N MET A 127 -23.27 -6.63 -8.64
CA MET A 127 -22.20 -6.80 -7.65
C MET A 127 -22.57 -7.82 -6.56
N ARG A 128 -23.80 -7.79 -6.02
CA ARG A 128 -24.27 -8.75 -5.02
C ARG A 128 -24.29 -10.17 -5.54
N ASP A 129 -24.75 -10.35 -6.77
CA ASP A 129 -24.82 -11.67 -7.42
C ASP A 129 -23.43 -12.26 -7.68
N ALA A 130 -22.41 -11.39 -7.82
CA ALA A 130 -21.03 -11.79 -8.05
C ALA A 130 -20.21 -12.03 -6.76
N VAL A 131 -20.76 -11.77 -5.57
CA VAL A 131 -20.08 -12.00 -4.28
C VAL A 131 -19.79 -13.47 -4.07
N HIS A 132 -18.55 -13.80 -3.74
CA HIS A 132 -18.15 -15.16 -3.39
C HIS A 132 -18.44 -15.43 -1.92
N ILE A 133 -19.42 -16.25 -1.65
CA ILE A 133 -19.75 -16.71 -0.27
C ILE A 133 -18.61 -17.57 0.26
N LYS A 134 -18.07 -18.46 -0.59
CA LYS A 134 -16.90 -19.29 -0.26
C LYS A 134 -15.64 -18.54 -0.66
N SER A 135 -14.74 -18.33 0.29
CA SER A 135 -13.46 -17.68 0.03
C SER A 135 -12.59 -18.50 -0.92
N ILE A 136 -12.15 -17.86 -2.00
CA ILE A 136 -11.25 -18.42 -3.03
C ILE A 136 -9.97 -17.59 -3.20
N GLY A 137 -9.80 -16.53 -2.40
CA GLY A 137 -8.70 -15.58 -2.51
C GLY A 137 -8.99 -14.43 -3.47
N CYS A 138 -10.27 -14.19 -3.82
CA CYS A 138 -10.68 -13.10 -4.68
C CYS A 138 -11.10 -11.87 -3.86
N LEU A 139 -10.95 -10.68 -4.46
CA LEU A 139 -11.44 -9.43 -3.90
C LEU A 139 -12.95 -9.46 -3.59
N MET A 140 -13.70 -10.24 -4.34
CA MET A 140 -15.15 -10.41 -4.16
C MET A 140 -15.53 -11.42 -3.06
N ASP A 141 -14.55 -11.98 -2.35
CA ASP A 141 -14.83 -12.87 -1.23
C ASP A 141 -15.48 -12.12 -0.08
N LEU A 142 -16.64 -12.61 0.38
CA LEU A 142 -17.33 -12.05 1.53
C LEU A 142 -16.50 -12.28 2.81
N CYS A 143 -16.22 -11.21 3.55
CA CYS A 143 -15.58 -11.29 4.85
C CYS A 143 -16.61 -11.41 5.96
N GLN A 144 -17.09 -12.61 6.23
CA GLN A 144 -18.12 -12.87 7.25
C GLN A 144 -17.59 -12.66 8.66
N GLU A 145 -16.33 -12.98 8.91
CA GLU A 145 -15.70 -12.82 10.21
C GLU A 145 -14.55 -11.81 10.14
N LYS A 146 -14.63 -10.74 10.92
CA LYS A 146 -13.61 -9.67 10.92
C LYS A 146 -12.19 -10.18 11.17
N LYS A 147 -12.01 -11.26 11.94
CA LYS A 147 -10.68 -11.85 12.19
C LYS A 147 -9.98 -12.38 10.92
N GLU A 148 -10.73 -12.68 9.86
CA GLU A 148 -10.18 -13.17 8.59
C GLU A 148 -9.68 -12.06 7.67
N ILE A 149 -9.98 -10.79 8.00
CA ILE A 149 -9.69 -9.66 7.12
C ILE A 149 -8.20 -9.56 6.76
N ALA A 150 -7.32 -9.83 7.72
CA ALA A 150 -5.88 -9.77 7.50
C ALA A 150 -5.42 -10.80 6.46
N LEU A 151 -5.97 -12.01 6.48
CA LEU A 151 -5.68 -13.03 5.48
C LEU A 151 -6.27 -12.65 4.12
N LYS A 152 -7.52 -12.21 4.10
CA LYS A 152 -8.20 -11.80 2.87
C LYS A 152 -7.46 -10.66 2.18
N MET A 153 -7.05 -9.61 2.90
CA MET A 153 -6.30 -8.50 2.32
C MET A 153 -4.91 -8.91 1.79
N ARG A 154 -4.29 -9.94 2.37
CA ARG A 154 -2.99 -10.46 1.91
C ARG A 154 -3.09 -11.38 0.70
N THR A 155 -4.22 -12.04 0.52
CA THR A 155 -4.40 -13.06 -0.52
C THR A 155 -5.32 -12.62 -1.64
N ALA A 156 -6.14 -11.59 -1.44
CA ALA A 156 -7.13 -11.16 -2.42
C ALA A 156 -6.48 -10.76 -3.75
N ASP A 157 -6.99 -11.37 -4.79
CA ASP A 157 -6.67 -11.12 -6.18
C ASP A 157 -7.99 -10.98 -6.95
N ILE A 158 -7.96 -10.94 -8.26
CA ILE A 158 -9.17 -10.92 -9.09
C ILE A 158 -9.23 -12.25 -9.85
N CYS A 159 -10.22 -13.07 -9.56
CA CYS A 159 -10.41 -14.35 -10.26
C CYS A 159 -10.88 -14.15 -11.70
N ASP A 160 -10.70 -15.18 -12.54
CA ASP A 160 -11.07 -15.14 -13.97
C ASP A 160 -12.55 -14.77 -14.20
N GLN A 161 -13.45 -15.21 -13.32
CA GLN A 161 -14.86 -14.86 -13.38
C GLN A 161 -15.06 -13.35 -13.20
N CYS A 162 -14.41 -12.74 -12.19
CA CYS A 162 -14.49 -11.30 -11.95
C CYS A 162 -13.78 -10.50 -13.05
N LEU A 163 -12.68 -10.99 -13.59
CA LEU A 163 -12.00 -10.38 -14.73
C LEU A 163 -12.93 -10.33 -15.97
N SER A 164 -13.70 -11.38 -16.21
CA SER A 164 -14.63 -11.43 -17.36
C SER A 164 -15.71 -10.35 -17.32
N TYR A 165 -16.08 -9.87 -16.13
CA TYR A 165 -17.00 -8.73 -16.01
C TYR A 165 -16.36 -7.42 -16.49
N SER A 166 -15.05 -7.26 -16.29
CA SER A 166 -14.32 -6.05 -16.69
C SER A 166 -14.13 -5.94 -18.19
N GLU A 167 -14.09 -7.06 -18.91
CA GLU A 167 -13.88 -7.09 -20.36
C GLU A 167 -15.06 -6.53 -21.16
N LYS A 168 -16.22 -6.42 -20.52
CA LYS A 168 -17.42 -5.85 -21.14
C LYS A 168 -17.32 -4.36 -21.45
N ASN A 169 -16.31 -3.66 -20.91
CA ASN A 169 -16.20 -2.21 -21.06
C ASN A 169 -14.75 -1.75 -21.20
N ASP A 170 -14.29 -1.53 -22.45
CA ASP A 170 -12.92 -1.12 -22.78
C ASP A 170 -12.51 0.22 -22.13
N SER A 171 -13.46 1.11 -21.84
CA SER A 171 -13.19 2.44 -21.26
C SER A 171 -12.60 2.37 -19.86
N ASN A 172 -12.84 1.27 -19.13
CA ASN A 172 -12.43 1.12 -17.73
C ASN A 172 -11.04 0.46 -17.57
N ARG A 173 -10.43 0.03 -18.65
CA ARG A 173 -9.18 -0.75 -18.61
C ARG A 173 -8.02 0.00 -17.93
N VAL A 174 -7.91 1.30 -18.19
CA VAL A 174 -6.85 2.12 -17.60
C VAL A 174 -7.04 2.26 -16.09
N TYR A 175 -8.26 2.59 -15.65
CA TYR A 175 -8.59 2.69 -14.22
C TYR A 175 -8.39 1.36 -13.50
N MET A 176 -8.81 0.27 -14.12
CA MET A 176 -8.66 -1.07 -13.57
C MET A 176 -7.19 -1.42 -13.35
N ASN A 177 -6.33 -1.18 -14.34
CA ASN A 177 -4.90 -1.42 -14.21
C ASN A 177 -4.26 -0.59 -13.09
N GLN A 178 -4.64 0.68 -12.95
CA GLN A 178 -4.14 1.54 -11.87
C GLN A 178 -4.58 1.02 -10.49
N LEU A 179 -5.85 0.65 -10.34
CA LEU A 179 -6.38 0.12 -9.09
C LEU A 179 -5.72 -1.21 -8.70
N ILE A 180 -5.50 -2.10 -9.67
CA ILE A 180 -4.78 -3.37 -9.44
C ILE A 180 -3.35 -3.08 -8.94
N GLN A 181 -2.62 -2.16 -9.58
CA GLN A 181 -1.27 -1.81 -9.16
C GLN A 181 -1.24 -1.23 -7.74
N ILE A 182 -2.19 -0.36 -7.39
CA ILE A 182 -2.32 0.16 -6.03
C ILE A 182 -2.58 -0.97 -5.04
N MET A 183 -3.50 -1.87 -5.36
CA MET A 183 -3.85 -3.00 -4.50
C MET A 183 -2.67 -3.97 -4.32
N ASP A 184 -1.91 -4.23 -5.37
CA ASP A 184 -0.69 -5.05 -5.31
C ASP A 184 0.38 -4.40 -4.42
N GLY A 185 0.56 -3.09 -4.54
CA GLY A 185 1.45 -2.31 -3.70
C GLY A 185 1.03 -2.35 -2.22
N VAL A 186 -0.25 -2.17 -1.93
CA VAL A 186 -0.79 -2.26 -0.56
C VAL A 186 -0.67 -3.68 -0.02
N ARG A 187 -1.06 -4.69 -0.79
CA ARG A 187 -0.98 -6.11 -0.43
C ARG A 187 0.44 -6.51 -0.08
N SER A 188 1.43 -6.14 -0.89
CA SER A 188 2.84 -6.43 -0.62
C SER A 188 3.34 -5.79 0.67
N ASN A 189 2.80 -4.62 1.05
CA ASN A 189 3.09 -3.95 2.33
C ASN A 189 2.40 -4.59 3.53
N LEU A 190 1.28 -5.30 3.33
CA LEU A 190 0.58 -6.05 4.37
C LEU A 190 1.13 -7.47 4.57
N MET A 191 2.03 -7.92 3.71
CA MET A 191 2.71 -9.21 3.88
C MET A 191 3.68 -9.16 5.08
N PHE A 192 4.00 -10.33 5.62
CA PHE A 192 4.93 -10.44 6.75
C PHE A 192 6.32 -9.89 6.37
N ARG A 193 6.58 -8.66 6.76
CA ARG A 193 7.85 -7.96 6.45
C ARG A 193 9.08 -8.61 7.08
N ASP A 194 8.89 -9.32 8.20
CA ASP A 194 10.01 -9.85 8.97
C ASP A 194 10.69 -11.07 8.33
N ARG A 195 10.15 -11.61 7.24
CA ARG A 195 10.86 -12.67 6.49
C ARG A 195 12.26 -12.24 6.06
N SER A 196 12.44 -10.97 5.72
CA SER A 196 13.77 -10.47 5.35
C SER A 196 14.76 -10.42 6.52
N LYS A 197 14.29 -10.33 7.76
CA LYS A 197 15.15 -10.42 8.95
C LYS A 197 15.65 -11.84 9.18
N TYR A 198 14.81 -12.85 8.89
CA TYR A 198 15.20 -14.26 8.96
C TYR A 198 15.97 -14.73 7.71
N LEU A 199 15.79 -14.04 6.59
CA LEU A 199 16.54 -14.28 5.35
C LEU A 199 17.80 -13.42 5.27
N ARG A 200 17.94 -12.38 6.09
CA ARG A 200 19.19 -11.68 6.32
C ARG A 200 20.05 -12.54 7.27
N THR A 201 20.58 -13.61 6.77
CA THR A 201 21.94 -13.98 7.17
C THR A 201 22.75 -12.72 6.94
N ASN A 202 23.49 -12.26 7.94
CA ASN A 202 24.45 -11.19 7.75
C ASN A 202 25.19 -11.48 6.45
N SER A 203 25.02 -10.65 5.43
CA SER A 203 25.71 -10.87 4.16
C SER A 203 27.17 -11.02 4.50
N GLY A 204 27.67 -12.23 4.41
CA GLY A 204 29.06 -12.52 4.69
C GLY A 204 29.88 -11.92 3.56
N LEU A 205 30.31 -10.67 3.72
CA LEU A 205 31.31 -10.09 2.86
C LEU A 205 32.69 -10.50 3.39
N GLU A 206 33.42 -11.28 2.61
CA GLU A 206 34.79 -11.68 2.96
C GLU A 206 35.77 -11.18 1.90
N PHE A 207 36.95 -10.74 2.38
CA PHE A 207 38.10 -10.47 1.54
C PHE A 207 39.10 -11.62 1.70
N ARG A 208 39.44 -12.28 0.58
CA ARG A 208 40.32 -13.45 0.60
C ARG A 208 41.53 -13.26 -0.32
N GLY A 209 42.67 -13.81 0.12
CA GLY A 209 43.95 -13.81 -0.60
C GLY A 209 44.67 -12.49 -0.57
N MET A 210 45.91 -12.46 -1.10
CA MET A 210 46.79 -11.27 -1.10
C MET A 210 46.25 -10.10 -1.94
N MET A 211 45.36 -10.37 -2.88
CA MET A 211 44.72 -9.34 -3.70
C MET A 211 43.39 -8.87 -3.12
N HIS A 212 43.06 -9.25 -1.89
CA HIS A 212 41.81 -8.90 -1.20
C HIS A 212 40.58 -9.05 -2.10
N LYS A 213 40.44 -10.20 -2.77
CA LYS A 213 39.27 -10.48 -3.61
C LYS A 213 38.02 -10.57 -2.74
N MET A 214 36.96 -9.92 -3.19
CA MET A 214 35.71 -9.82 -2.49
C MET A 214 34.79 -11.01 -2.81
N TYR A 215 34.22 -11.64 -1.77
CA TYR A 215 33.28 -12.76 -1.88
C TYR A 215 32.04 -12.49 -1.08
N LEU A 216 30.89 -12.81 -1.64
CA LEU A 216 29.60 -12.86 -0.94
C LEU A 216 29.36 -14.32 -0.53
N THR A 217 29.59 -14.62 0.74
CA THR A 217 29.57 -16.01 1.25
C THR A 217 28.17 -16.59 1.34
N ASP A 218 27.17 -15.75 1.58
CA ASP A 218 25.75 -16.10 1.60
C ASP A 218 25.15 -16.41 0.23
N LEU A 219 25.85 -16.01 -0.87
CA LEU A 219 25.49 -16.33 -2.24
C LEU A 219 26.37 -17.45 -2.83
N GLY A 220 26.82 -18.38 -2.01
CA GLY A 220 27.63 -19.52 -2.46
C GLY A 220 29.05 -19.13 -2.85
N ASP A 221 29.68 -18.25 -2.08
CA ASP A 221 31.04 -17.73 -2.34
C ASP A 221 31.17 -17.03 -3.70
N LEU A 222 30.15 -16.25 -4.08
CA LEU A 222 30.16 -15.47 -5.31
C LEU A 222 31.30 -14.44 -5.26
N GLN A 223 32.30 -14.58 -6.14
CA GLN A 223 33.36 -13.59 -6.29
C GLN A 223 32.82 -12.36 -6.99
N VAL A 224 32.95 -11.18 -6.35
CA VAL A 224 32.60 -9.89 -6.96
C VAL A 224 33.85 -9.23 -7.49
N ASN A 225 33.91 -9.02 -8.80
CA ASN A 225 35.05 -8.41 -9.46
C ASN A 225 34.87 -6.89 -9.51
N LEU A 226 35.46 -6.19 -8.54
CA LEU A 226 35.53 -4.74 -8.46
C LEU A 226 37.00 -4.30 -8.52
N ASN A 227 37.26 -3.15 -9.13
CA ASN A 227 38.56 -2.52 -9.04
C ASN A 227 38.82 -1.90 -7.65
N PRO A 228 40.05 -1.50 -7.28
CA PRO A 228 40.35 -0.98 -5.96
C PRO A 228 39.51 0.23 -5.55
N THR A 229 39.21 1.13 -6.48
CA THR A 229 38.37 2.32 -6.23
C THR A 229 36.92 1.92 -5.92
N GLU A 230 36.38 0.98 -6.69
CA GLU A 230 35.01 0.49 -6.50
C GLU A 230 34.87 -0.25 -5.17
N ARG A 231 35.87 -1.06 -4.76
CA ARG A 231 35.88 -1.74 -3.45
C ARG A 231 35.94 -0.73 -2.30
N ALA A 232 36.80 0.29 -2.42
CA ALA A 232 36.90 1.33 -1.43
C ALA A 232 35.59 2.09 -1.26
N LEU A 233 34.99 2.47 -2.38
CA LEU A 233 33.68 3.14 -2.39
C LEU A 233 32.59 2.26 -1.78
N TYR A 234 32.58 0.98 -2.10
CA TYR A 234 31.62 0.03 -1.56
C TYR A 234 31.73 -0.12 -0.03
N LEU A 235 32.96 -0.16 0.52
CA LEU A 235 33.18 -0.19 1.98
C LEU A 235 32.70 1.09 2.66
N VAL A 236 32.94 2.26 2.07
CA VAL A 236 32.41 3.52 2.61
C VAL A 236 30.89 3.43 2.75
N PHE A 237 30.18 2.99 1.72
CA PHE A 237 28.72 2.87 1.80
C PHE A 237 28.22 1.79 2.78
N ILE A 238 28.95 0.68 2.95
CA ILE A 238 28.60 -0.34 3.95
C ILE A 238 28.71 0.21 5.37
N ASN A 239 29.71 1.01 5.66
CA ASN A 239 29.95 1.58 6.98
C ASN A 239 28.99 2.73 7.31
N HIS A 240 28.29 3.25 6.30
CA HIS A 240 27.33 4.34 6.43
C HIS A 240 25.93 3.90 5.96
N PRO A 241 25.27 3.00 6.73
CA PRO A 241 23.96 2.43 6.36
C PRO A 241 22.84 3.46 6.31
N GLU A 242 23.04 4.64 6.90
CA GLU A 242 22.16 5.80 6.80
C GLU A 242 22.13 6.39 5.37
N GLY A 243 23.10 6.05 4.56
CA GLY A 243 23.28 6.56 3.22
C GLY A 243 24.11 7.82 3.14
N ILE A 244 24.82 8.00 2.05
CA ILE A 244 25.65 9.18 1.77
C ILE A 244 25.09 9.83 0.50
N SER A 245 24.75 11.12 0.59
CA SER A 245 24.34 11.86 -0.61
C SER A 245 25.55 12.15 -1.53
N ARG A 246 25.32 12.32 -2.81
CA ARG A 246 26.39 12.62 -3.77
C ARG A 246 27.23 13.86 -3.42
N PRO A 247 26.63 14.98 -2.98
CA PRO A 247 27.40 16.15 -2.55
C PRO A 247 28.26 15.88 -1.33
N ASP A 248 27.77 15.08 -0.37
CA ASP A 248 28.41 14.84 0.91
C ASP A 248 29.54 13.79 0.81
N LEU A 249 29.67 13.10 -0.31
CA LEU A 249 30.72 12.09 -0.51
C LEU A 249 32.13 12.67 -0.35
N ILE A 250 32.32 13.97 -0.56
CA ILE A 250 33.59 14.65 -0.38
C ILE A 250 34.06 14.64 1.08
N ASP A 251 33.13 14.60 2.03
CA ASP A 251 33.41 14.58 3.45
C ASP A 251 34.03 13.25 3.90
N PHE A 252 33.77 12.20 3.14
CA PHE A 252 34.31 10.85 3.34
C PHE A 252 35.60 10.57 2.56
N ARG A 253 36.24 11.61 2.02
CA ARG A 253 37.45 11.47 1.21
C ARG A 253 38.58 10.76 1.95
N SER A 254 38.80 11.05 3.22
CA SER A 254 39.85 10.44 4.03
C SER A 254 39.64 8.96 4.22
N GLU A 255 38.39 8.54 4.46
CA GLU A 255 38.01 7.15 4.60
C GLU A 255 38.14 6.41 3.26
N LEU A 256 37.71 7.03 2.17
CA LEU A 256 37.87 6.49 0.81
C LEU A 256 39.35 6.25 0.44
N ILE A 257 40.24 7.22 0.78
CA ILE A 257 41.69 7.08 0.55
C ILE A 257 42.26 5.95 1.39
N HIS A 258 41.83 5.81 2.64
CA HIS A 258 42.26 4.73 3.53
C HIS A 258 41.91 3.35 2.93
N TYR A 259 40.66 3.13 2.52
CA TYR A 259 40.27 1.89 1.90
C TYR A 259 40.91 1.66 0.54
N TYR A 260 41.07 2.72 -0.26
CA TYR A 260 41.75 2.62 -1.54
C TYR A 260 43.21 2.15 -1.37
N ALA A 261 43.95 2.74 -0.38
CA ALA A 261 45.31 2.31 -0.05
C ALA A 261 45.35 0.84 0.37
N PHE A 262 44.39 0.39 1.18
CA PHE A 262 44.30 -1.01 1.59
C PHE A 262 44.17 -1.97 0.41
N PHE A 263 43.39 -1.60 -0.62
CA PHE A 263 43.13 -2.46 -1.78
C PHE A 263 44.21 -2.29 -2.88
N SER A 264 44.91 -1.16 -2.95
CA SER A 264 45.87 -0.87 -3.99
C SER A 264 47.29 -1.32 -3.62
N ASN A 265 47.62 -1.36 -2.33
CA ASN A 265 48.96 -1.73 -1.85
C ASN A 265 49.21 -3.24 -1.74
N SER A 266 48.33 -4.05 -2.25
CA SER A 266 48.47 -5.52 -2.28
C SER A 266 49.28 -6.05 -3.47
N CYS A 267 50.03 -5.18 -4.16
CA CYS A 267 50.79 -5.53 -5.34
C CYS A 267 52.25 -5.01 -5.20
N ASP A 268 53.00 -5.53 -4.21
CA ASP A 268 54.43 -5.59 -4.30
C ASP A 268 54.99 -6.83 -3.57
#